data_416f7e6866ffc7d9265f6209a1d4396f
#
_entry.id   416f7e6866ffc7d9265f6209a1d4396f
#
_cell.length_a   1.000
_cell.length_b   1.000
_cell.length_c   1.000
_cell.angle_alpha   90.00
_cell.angle_beta   90.00
_cell.angle_gamma   90.00
#
_symmetry.space_group_name_H-M   'P 1'
#
loop_
_entity.id
_entity.type
_entity.pdbx_description
1 polymer ?
#
loop_
_entity_poly.entity_id
_entity_poly.type
_entity_poly.pdbx_seq_one_letter_code
_entity_poly.pdbx_strand_id
1 'polypeptide(L)'
;TVTFHYDVHDLNFVYVFFYLTECDKSSGAHQLIRGSHLNKKIFKHLIGSAKQKKEDLEQDYNTNDFVVVEGSAGYGFIEDTSCYHRALKPINKSRLCLQFRYH
;
A
#
# COMPACT_ATOMS: atom_id res chain seq x y z
N THR A 1 -6.20 -11.93 -4.18
CA THR A 1 -5.77 -11.45 -3.72
C THR A 1 -4.88 -10.63 -3.24
N VAL A 2 -4.29 -10.49 -2.39
CA VAL A 2 -3.84 -9.36 -1.79
C VAL A 2 -2.44 -9.46 -1.38
N THR A 3 -1.60 -9.67 -2.38
CA THR A 3 -0.16 -9.60 -2.19
C THR A 3 0.28 -8.15 -2.11
N PHE A 4 1.27 -7.90 -1.28
CA PHE A 4 1.96 -6.63 -1.28
C PHE A 4 2.78 -6.47 -2.56
N HIS A 5 2.85 -5.26 -3.06
CA HIS A 5 3.68 -4.90 -4.20
C HIS A 5 4.23 -3.48 -4.00
N TYR A 6 5.18 -3.11 -4.81
CA TYR A 6 5.62 -1.72 -4.91
C TYR A 6 5.66 -1.31 -6.38
N ASP A 7 5.51 -0.02 -6.61
CA ASP A 7 5.51 0.53 -7.95
C ASP A 7 6.86 1.14 -8.29
N VAL A 8 7.26 1.02 -9.55
CA VAL A 8 8.43 1.70 -10.08
C VAL A 8 8.00 2.32 -11.41
N HIS A 9 7.65 3.59 -11.37
CA HIS A 9 7.18 4.29 -12.57
C HIS A 9 8.19 5.30 -13.08
N ASP A 10 8.92 5.94 -12.17
CA ASP A 10 9.84 7.01 -12.50
C ASP A 10 10.81 7.20 -11.34
N LEU A 11 11.77 8.10 -11.49
CA LEU A 11 12.72 8.41 -10.41
C LEU A 11 12.03 9.11 -9.24
N ASN A 12 11.06 9.95 -9.52
CA ASN A 12 10.29 10.64 -8.51
C ASN A 12 8.82 10.61 -8.90
N PHE A 13 8.01 10.05 -8.05
CA PHE A 13 6.56 10.04 -8.23
C PHE A 13 5.88 9.91 -6.87
N VAL A 14 4.67 10.43 -6.81
CA VAL A 14 3.79 10.26 -5.65
C VAL A 14 2.38 10.02 -6.13
N TYR A 15 1.62 9.31 -5.32
CA TYR A 15 0.19 9.15 -5.53
C TYR A 15 -0.58 9.96 -4.49
N VAL A 16 -1.69 10.53 -4.93
CA VAL A 16 -2.67 11.16 -4.06
C VAL A 16 -3.96 10.35 -4.15
N PHE A 17 -4.44 9.91 -3.00
CA PHE A 17 -5.65 9.09 -2.91
C PHE A 17 -6.73 9.85 -2.17
N PHE A 18 -7.98 9.68 -2.61
CA PHE A 18 -9.16 10.16 -1.87
C PHE A 18 -10.17 9.04 -1.79
N TYR A 19 -10.63 8.73 -0.58
CA TYR A 19 -11.78 7.85 -0.40
C TYR A 19 -13.04 8.63 -0.70
N LEU A 20 -13.79 8.20 -1.70
CA LEU A 20 -15.08 8.84 -2.04
C LEU A 20 -16.21 8.26 -1.21
N THR A 21 -16.01 7.07 -0.65
CA THR A 21 -16.90 6.42 0.31
C THR A 21 -16.13 6.14 1.59
N GLU A 22 -16.85 5.95 2.70
CA GLU A 22 -16.21 5.52 3.94
C GLU A 22 -15.43 4.23 3.70
N CYS A 23 -14.21 4.15 4.22
CA CYS A 23 -13.31 3.03 4.00
C CYS A 23 -12.70 2.57 5.31
N ASP A 24 -12.90 1.30 5.63
CA ASP A 24 -12.30 0.63 6.77
C ASP A 24 -11.70 -0.72 6.33
N LYS A 25 -11.22 -1.50 7.29
CA LYS A 25 -10.62 -2.81 7.01
C LYS A 25 -11.56 -3.74 6.25
N SER A 26 -12.85 -3.65 6.47
CA SER A 26 -13.83 -4.52 5.83
C SER A 26 -14.25 -4.06 4.44
N SER A 27 -13.90 -2.85 4.05
CA SER A 27 -14.22 -2.30 2.72
C SER A 27 -13.02 -2.26 1.78
N GLY A 28 -11.93 -2.92 2.13
CA GLY A 28 -10.76 -2.99 1.26
C GLY A 28 -9.84 -1.80 1.39
N ALA A 29 -9.62 -1.32 2.61
CA ALA A 29 -8.74 -0.19 2.88
C ALA A 29 -7.33 -0.42 2.36
N HIS A 30 -6.65 0.66 2.04
CA HIS A 30 -5.25 0.65 1.63
C HIS A 30 -4.36 0.30 2.81
N GLN A 31 -3.39 -0.58 2.60
CA GLN A 31 -2.38 -0.95 3.58
C GLN A 31 -1.00 -0.75 3.00
N LEU A 32 -0.09 -0.22 3.80
CA LEU A 32 1.28 0.00 3.41
C LEU A 32 2.25 -0.37 4.53
N ILE A 33 3.51 -0.56 4.15
CA ILE A 33 4.60 -0.76 5.12
C ILE A 33 5.41 0.53 5.16
N ARG A 34 5.32 1.22 6.28
CA ARG A 34 5.97 2.51 6.49
C ARG A 34 7.49 2.36 6.40
N GLY A 35 8.12 3.25 5.62
CA GLY A 35 9.58 3.26 5.45
C GLY A 35 10.12 2.24 4.46
N SER A 36 9.29 1.36 3.90
CA SER A 36 9.75 0.32 2.99
C SER A 36 10.20 0.82 1.62
N HIS A 37 9.93 2.08 1.29
CA HIS A 37 10.47 2.71 0.08
C HIS A 37 11.99 2.90 0.16
N LEU A 38 12.55 3.03 1.37
CA LEU A 38 13.98 3.24 1.58
C LEU A 38 14.72 1.99 2.03
N ASN A 39 14.01 0.99 2.52
CA ASN A 39 14.62 -0.14 3.21
C ASN A 39 14.06 -1.46 2.69
N LYS A 40 14.51 -1.84 1.50
CA LYS A 40 14.18 -3.13 0.91
C LYS A 40 15.38 -4.07 0.99
N LYS A 41 15.13 -5.33 1.27
CA LYS A 41 16.17 -6.35 1.26
C LYS A 41 16.70 -6.54 -0.15
N ILE A 42 18.02 -6.40 -0.34
CA ILE A 42 18.66 -6.48 -1.64
C ILE A 42 18.38 -7.82 -2.32
N PHE A 43 18.44 -8.90 -1.57
CA PHE A 43 18.17 -10.23 -2.08
C PHE A 43 16.79 -10.32 -2.75
N LYS A 44 15.76 -9.85 -2.06
CA LYS A 44 14.39 -9.85 -2.61
C LYS A 44 14.27 -8.91 -3.80
N HIS A 45 15.04 -7.83 -3.79
CA HIS A 45 15.02 -6.86 -4.87
C HIS A 45 15.66 -7.40 -6.15
N LEU A 46 16.71 -8.20 -6.02
CA LEU A 46 17.45 -8.74 -7.17
C LEU A 46 16.80 -9.97 -7.80
N ILE A 47 16.26 -10.86 -6.99
CA ILE A 47 15.74 -12.13 -7.49
C ILE A 47 14.23 -12.29 -7.34
N GLY A 48 13.63 -11.44 -6.52
CA GLY A 48 12.21 -11.51 -6.24
C GLY A 48 11.39 -10.71 -7.24
N SER A 49 10.12 -11.03 -7.28
CA SER A 49 9.11 -10.19 -7.89
C SER A 49 8.91 -8.94 -7.02
N ALA A 50 8.41 -7.86 -7.61
CA ALA A 50 7.91 -6.73 -6.84
C ALA A 50 6.72 -7.12 -5.95
N LYS A 51 6.15 -8.29 -6.15
CA LYS A 51 5.04 -8.82 -5.35
C LYS A 51 5.55 -9.74 -4.26
N GLN A 52 5.10 -9.53 -3.04
CA GLN A 52 5.50 -10.29 -1.86
C GLN A 52 4.28 -10.64 -1.01
N LYS A 53 4.34 -11.80 -0.37
CA LYS A 53 3.32 -12.19 0.60
C LYS A 53 3.56 -11.48 1.93
N LYS A 54 2.48 -11.22 2.66
CA LYS A 54 2.56 -10.60 3.98
C LYS A 54 3.50 -11.36 4.92
N GLU A 55 3.40 -12.69 4.93
CA GLU A 55 4.20 -13.53 5.82
C GLU A 55 5.69 -13.36 5.57
N ASP A 56 6.10 -13.21 4.32
CA ASP A 56 7.49 -13.00 3.97
C ASP A 56 7.98 -11.61 4.40
N LEU A 57 7.13 -10.61 4.29
CA LEU A 57 7.48 -9.24 4.67
C LEU A 57 7.47 -9.04 6.18
N GLU A 58 6.68 -9.81 6.92
CA GLU A 58 6.70 -9.75 8.39
C GLU A 58 8.04 -10.17 8.99
N GLN A 59 8.86 -10.90 8.24
CA GLN A 59 10.22 -11.25 8.64
C GLN A 59 11.20 -10.08 8.48
N ASP A 60 10.92 -9.16 7.57
CA ASP A 60 11.82 -8.07 7.22
C ASP A 60 11.45 -6.73 7.87
N TYR A 61 10.19 -6.56 8.26
CA TYR A 61 9.66 -5.29 8.77
C TYR A 61 8.91 -5.51 10.08
N ASN A 62 8.97 -4.49 10.93
CA ASN A 62 8.25 -4.49 12.20
C ASN A 62 6.74 -4.42 11.92
N THR A 63 5.96 -5.21 12.66
CA THR A 63 4.50 -5.21 12.52
C THR A 63 3.87 -3.85 12.76
N ASN A 64 4.49 -3.00 13.58
CA ASN A 64 4.00 -1.63 13.83
C ASN A 64 4.10 -0.73 12.59
N ASP A 65 4.88 -1.10 11.59
CA ASP A 65 5.02 -0.34 10.36
C ASP A 65 4.02 -0.77 9.27
N PHE A 66 3.23 -1.79 9.55
CA PHE A 66 2.12 -2.20 8.69
C PHE A 66 0.91 -1.34 9.04
N VAL A 67 0.66 -0.33 8.21
CA VAL A 67 -0.38 0.69 8.48
C VAL A 67 -1.57 0.47 7.56
N VAL A 68 -2.76 0.42 8.15
CA VAL A 68 -4.01 0.41 7.39
C VAL A 68 -4.57 1.83 7.41
N VAL A 69 -4.80 2.38 6.22
CA VAL A 69 -5.34 3.74 6.09
C VAL A 69 -6.85 3.65 6.04
N GLU A 70 -7.49 4.01 7.13
CA GLU A 70 -8.94 4.07 7.24
C GLU A 70 -9.39 5.52 7.25
N GLY A 71 -10.57 5.80 6.73
CA GLY A 71 -11.08 7.16 6.72
C GLY A 71 -12.53 7.24 6.27
N SER A 72 -13.17 8.36 6.59
CA SER A 72 -14.52 8.67 6.13
C SER A 72 -14.49 9.15 4.67
N ALA A 73 -15.66 9.28 4.07
CA ALA A 73 -15.80 9.84 2.73
C ALA A 73 -15.11 11.21 2.66
N GLY A 74 -14.31 11.43 1.64
CA GLY A 74 -13.52 12.64 1.46
C GLY A 74 -12.12 12.62 2.06
N TYR A 75 -11.79 11.59 2.85
CA TYR A 75 -10.45 11.48 3.43
C TYR A 75 -9.42 11.24 2.32
N GLY A 76 -8.34 12.02 2.35
CA GLY A 76 -7.25 11.91 1.38
C GLY A 76 -5.91 11.68 2.04
N PHE A 77 -4.99 11.06 1.30
CA PHE A 77 -3.62 10.88 1.74
C PHE A 77 -2.67 10.85 0.54
N ILE A 78 -1.41 11.13 0.81
CA ILE A 78 -0.34 11.11 -0.18
C ILE A 78 0.59 9.96 0.17
N GLU A 79 1.00 9.20 -0.83
CA GLU A 79 1.86 8.05 -0.64
C GLU A 79 2.93 7.98 -1.71
N ASP A 80 4.14 7.64 -1.29
CA ASP A 80 5.17 7.15 -2.18
C ASP A 80 4.94 5.65 -2.38
N THR A 81 4.38 5.27 -3.51
CA THR A 81 4.01 3.88 -3.78
C THR A 81 5.20 2.98 -4.12
N SER A 82 6.43 3.48 -4.02
CA SER A 82 7.59 2.59 -3.97
C SER A 82 7.67 1.85 -2.63
N CYS A 83 6.90 2.26 -1.60
CA CYS A 83 6.63 1.42 -0.44
C CYS A 83 5.89 0.15 -0.85
N TYR A 84 6.10 -0.92 -0.10
CA TYR A 84 5.20 -2.07 -0.20
C TYR A 84 3.80 -1.66 0.24
N HIS A 85 2.82 -1.93 -0.59
CA HIS A 85 1.42 -1.61 -0.33
C HIS A 85 0.48 -2.61 -0.98
N ARG A 86 -0.75 -2.60 -0.55
CA ARG A 86 -1.84 -3.39 -1.13
C ARG A 86 -3.19 -2.80 -0.74
N ALA A 87 -4.24 -3.19 -1.45
CA ALA A 87 -5.60 -3.02 -0.96
C ALA A 87 -6.01 -4.27 -0.20
N LEU A 88 -6.59 -4.13 0.96
CA LEU A 88 -7.15 -5.26 1.70
C LEU A 88 -8.35 -5.81 0.94
N LYS A 89 -8.61 -7.10 1.11
CA LYS A 89 -9.77 -7.73 0.49
C LYS A 89 -11.05 -7.22 1.15
N PRO A 90 -12.01 -6.68 0.38
CA PRO A 90 -13.30 -6.30 0.95
C PRO A 90 -14.03 -7.53 1.49
N ILE A 91 -14.67 -7.40 2.65
CA ILE A 91 -15.41 -8.49 3.27
C ILE A 91 -16.90 -8.34 3.02
N ASN A 92 -17.47 -7.21 3.44
CA ASN A 92 -18.92 -6.97 3.35
C ASN A 92 -19.28 -5.60 2.85
N LYS A 93 -18.29 -4.78 2.52
CA LYS A 93 -18.47 -3.44 1.98
C LYS A 93 -17.52 -3.24 0.81
N SER A 94 -17.91 -2.38 -0.12
CA SER A 94 -17.02 -1.93 -1.19
C SER A 94 -16.55 -0.50 -0.90
N ARG A 95 -15.53 -0.08 -1.63
CA ARG A 95 -15.06 1.30 -1.58
C ARG A 95 -15.00 1.89 -2.98
N LEU A 96 -15.10 3.21 -3.04
CA LEU A 96 -14.77 3.98 -4.22
C LEU A 96 -13.62 4.91 -3.87
N CYS A 97 -12.53 4.82 -4.63
CA CYS A 97 -11.30 5.56 -4.37
C CYS A 97 -10.87 6.29 -5.63
N LEU A 98 -10.52 7.56 -5.49
CA LEU A 98 -9.96 8.36 -6.57
C LEU A 98 -8.47 8.46 -6.37
N GLN A 99 -7.71 8.27 -7.44
CA GLN A 99 -6.26 8.16 -7.38
C GLN A 99 -5.63 9.03 -8.46
N PHE A 100 -4.66 9.85 -8.06
CA PHE A 100 -3.87 10.67 -8.97
C PHE A 100 -2.40 10.33 -8.82
N ARG A 101 -1.69 10.25 -9.93
CA ARG A 101 -0.25 10.05 -9.93
C ARG A 101 0.44 11.31 -10.45
N TYR A 102 1.45 11.74 -9.72
CA TYR A 102 2.30 12.88 -10.08
C TYR A 102 3.75 12.41 -10.29
N HIS A 103 4.36 12.91 -11.32
CA HIS A 103 5.75 12.62 -11.64
C HIS A 103 6.67 13.79 -11.34
#